data_9be68c4dff15d6f0a166e13df9fa46a0
#
_entry.id   9be68c4dff15d6f0a166e13df9fa46a0
#
_cell.length_a   1.000
_cell.length_b   1.000
_cell.length_c   1.000
_cell.angle_alpha   90.00
_cell.angle_beta   90.00
_cell.angle_gamma   90.00
#
_symmetry.space_group_name_H-M   'P 1'
#
loop_
_entity.id
_entity.type
_entity.pdbx_description
1 polymer ?
#
loop_
_entity_poly.entity_id
_entity_poly.type
_entity_poly.pdbx_seq_one_letter_code
_entity_poly.pdbx_strand_id
1 'polypeptide(L)'
;DPDYRHLVKKIAGSNTIIHTIYKFKPGKTSNDEAWAKIGDVAAEVLPFIEKNFGKYPYPQYSFIQGGDGGMEYPMATLIHTSSLGTVIHEWLHSWYQMMLGTNESLYPWMDEGFTSYAEDLVTKFYYKRSSLQEYRDTLKNRPDNKTLKELVEHVLPEDHSGAYNSYFRLVQSGQEEALTTHS
;
A
#
# COMPACT_ATOMS: atom_id res chain seq x y z
N ASP A 1 -5.72 7.46 -24.73
CA ASP A 1 -6.67 8.53 -24.44
C ASP A 1 -5.88 9.79 -24.10
N PRO A 2 -6.07 10.93 -24.79
CA PRO A 2 -5.32 12.18 -24.57
C PRO A 2 -5.54 12.78 -23.17
N ASP A 3 -6.61 12.40 -22.49
CA ASP A 3 -6.93 12.86 -21.13
C ASP A 3 -6.13 12.13 -20.05
N TYR A 4 -5.41 11.05 -20.41
CA TYR A 4 -4.64 10.27 -19.45
C TYR A 4 -3.15 10.59 -19.52
N ARG A 5 -2.53 10.70 -18.35
CA ARG A 5 -1.08 10.71 -18.20
C ARG A 5 -0.58 9.31 -17.89
N HIS A 6 0.60 9.00 -18.41
CA HIS A 6 1.32 7.78 -18.15
C HIS A 6 2.71 8.11 -17.62
N LEU A 7 2.97 7.74 -16.40
CA LEU A 7 4.27 7.86 -15.75
C LEU A 7 4.91 6.48 -15.63
N VAL A 8 6.23 6.43 -15.76
CA VAL A 8 7.00 5.19 -15.69
C VAL A 8 8.12 5.37 -14.68
N LYS A 9 8.21 4.45 -13.71
CA LYS A 9 9.26 4.40 -12.70
C LYS A 9 9.98 3.07 -12.76
N LYS A 10 11.29 3.09 -13.02
CA LYS A 10 12.16 1.93 -12.85
C LYS A 10 12.62 1.87 -11.40
N ILE A 11 12.53 0.71 -10.78
CA ILE A 11 12.95 0.53 -9.38
C ILE A 11 14.42 0.13 -9.37
N ALA A 12 15.25 0.92 -8.69
CA ALA A 12 16.67 0.63 -8.55
C ALA A 12 16.89 -0.68 -7.79
N GLY A 13 17.73 -1.55 -8.33
CA GLY A 13 18.02 -2.86 -7.74
C GLY A 13 16.96 -3.93 -8.03
N SER A 14 15.90 -3.60 -8.77
CA SER A 14 14.88 -4.53 -9.25
C SER A 14 14.73 -4.43 -10.78
N ASN A 15 14.24 -5.50 -11.40
CA ASN A 15 13.84 -5.48 -12.81
C ASN A 15 12.41 -4.96 -13.01
N THR A 16 11.72 -4.63 -11.92
CA THR A 16 10.32 -4.22 -11.96
C THR A 16 10.16 -2.79 -12.45
N ILE A 17 9.24 -2.60 -13.38
CA ILE A 17 8.83 -1.29 -13.88
C ILE A 17 7.43 -0.99 -13.37
N ILE A 18 7.26 0.17 -12.75
CA ILE A 18 5.96 0.65 -12.30
C ILE A 18 5.41 1.63 -13.31
N HIS A 19 4.18 1.40 -13.71
CA HIS A 19 3.38 2.29 -14.53
C HIS A 19 2.30 2.93 -13.68
N THR A 20 2.12 4.25 -13.80
CA THR A 20 1.02 4.97 -13.17
C THR A 20 0.25 5.69 -14.28
N ILE A 21 -1.03 5.33 -14.44
CA ILE A 21 -1.88 5.81 -15.54
C ILE A 21 -3.12 6.45 -14.91
N TYR A 22 -3.28 7.75 -15.08
CA TYR A 22 -4.37 8.48 -14.44
C TYR A 22 -4.91 9.63 -15.28
N LYS A 23 -6.16 9.99 -15.03
CA LYS A 23 -6.83 11.06 -15.73
C LYS A 23 -6.30 12.42 -15.29
N PHE A 24 -5.72 13.15 -16.23
CA PHE A 24 -5.24 14.50 -15.98
C PHE A 24 -6.40 15.48 -15.79
N LYS A 25 -6.31 16.31 -14.76
CA LYS A 25 -7.30 17.35 -14.48
C LYS A 25 -6.60 18.71 -14.46
N PRO A 26 -6.70 19.53 -15.53
CA PRO A 26 -6.11 20.86 -15.54
C PRO A 26 -6.49 21.69 -14.31
N GLY A 27 -5.52 22.35 -13.69
CA GLY A 27 -5.72 23.17 -12.50
C GLY A 27 -5.86 22.40 -11.17
N LYS A 28 -5.75 21.06 -11.18
CA LYS A 28 -5.74 20.24 -9.97
C LYS A 28 -4.35 19.63 -9.73
N THR A 29 -3.37 20.46 -9.40
CA THR A 29 -1.97 20.07 -9.13
C THR A 29 -1.87 19.03 -8.04
N SER A 30 -2.65 19.12 -6.96
CA SER A 30 -2.64 18.13 -5.87
C SER A 30 -3.01 16.72 -6.32
N ASN A 31 -3.92 16.58 -7.30
CA ASN A 31 -4.25 15.27 -7.86
C ASN A 31 -3.08 14.70 -8.68
N ASP A 32 -2.45 15.52 -9.50
CA ASP A 32 -1.29 15.12 -10.29
C ASP A 32 -0.12 14.69 -9.40
N GLU A 33 0.18 15.45 -8.37
CA GLU A 33 1.24 15.16 -7.40
C GLU A 33 0.98 13.84 -6.65
N ALA A 34 -0.27 13.61 -6.24
CA ALA A 34 -0.65 12.39 -5.53
C ALA A 34 -0.47 11.14 -6.41
N TRP A 35 -0.92 11.19 -7.67
CA TRP A 35 -0.73 10.09 -8.61
C TRP A 35 0.74 9.90 -9.01
N ALA A 36 1.48 10.98 -9.21
CA ALA A 36 2.91 10.92 -9.54
C ALA A 36 3.74 10.27 -8.42
N LYS A 37 3.32 10.46 -7.17
CA LYS A 37 3.98 9.90 -5.98
C LYS A 37 3.90 8.37 -5.90
N ILE A 38 2.90 7.73 -6.52
CA ILE A 38 2.70 6.27 -6.45
C ILE A 38 3.95 5.50 -6.87
N GLY A 39 4.60 5.90 -7.96
CA GLY A 39 5.82 5.24 -8.43
C GLY A 39 6.99 5.36 -7.44
N ASP A 40 7.10 6.48 -6.74
CA ASP A 40 8.15 6.69 -5.72
C ASP A 40 7.86 5.86 -4.48
N VAL A 41 6.60 5.81 -4.02
CA VAL A 41 6.18 4.94 -2.93
C VAL A 41 6.47 3.47 -3.26
N ALA A 42 6.08 3.02 -4.45
CA ALA A 42 6.34 1.65 -4.88
C ALA A 42 7.84 1.32 -4.86
N ALA A 43 8.70 2.23 -5.34
CA ALA A 43 10.15 2.05 -5.29
C ALA A 43 10.71 1.99 -3.87
N GLU A 44 10.08 2.69 -2.94
CA GLU A 44 10.49 2.72 -1.54
C GLU A 44 10.07 1.47 -0.76
N VAL A 45 8.86 0.95 -1.01
CA VAL A 45 8.32 -0.18 -0.25
C VAL A 45 8.68 -1.54 -0.83
N LEU A 46 8.96 -1.65 -2.14
CA LEU A 46 9.26 -2.94 -2.78
C LEU A 46 10.39 -3.72 -2.08
N PRO A 47 11.53 -3.13 -1.69
CA PRO A 47 12.58 -3.88 -0.99
C PRO A 47 12.12 -4.47 0.34
N PHE A 48 11.22 -3.79 1.05
CA PHE A 48 10.62 -4.31 2.29
C PHE A 48 9.66 -5.46 1.98
N ILE A 49 8.82 -5.31 0.97
CA ILE A 49 7.88 -6.34 0.53
C ILE A 49 8.65 -7.59 0.11
N GLU A 50 9.64 -7.45 -0.77
CA GLU A 50 10.42 -8.59 -1.26
C GLU A 50 11.20 -9.32 -0.17
N LYS A 51 11.67 -8.59 0.85
CA LYS A 51 12.35 -9.18 2.01
C LYS A 51 11.43 -10.04 2.86
N ASN A 52 10.17 -9.64 3.03
CA ASN A 52 9.23 -10.24 3.97
C ASN A 52 8.28 -11.25 3.31
N PHE A 53 7.93 -11.04 2.04
CA PHE A 53 6.89 -11.80 1.35
C PHE A 53 7.39 -12.52 0.09
N GLY A 54 8.68 -12.34 -0.27
CA GLY A 54 9.26 -12.93 -1.46
C GLY A 54 9.39 -11.96 -2.62
N LYS A 55 10.24 -12.31 -3.59
CA LYS A 55 10.49 -11.45 -4.75
C LYS A 55 9.25 -11.29 -5.61
N TYR A 56 9.03 -10.07 -6.08
CA TYR A 56 8.02 -9.78 -7.10
C TYR A 56 8.36 -10.54 -8.39
N PRO A 57 7.49 -11.44 -8.88
CA PRO A 57 7.85 -12.36 -9.96
C PRO A 57 7.68 -11.77 -11.36
N TYR A 58 7.04 -10.60 -11.48
CA TYR A 58 6.66 -10.03 -12.76
C TYR A 58 7.56 -8.86 -13.16
N PRO A 59 7.70 -8.58 -14.49
CA PRO A 59 8.58 -7.51 -14.97
C PRO A 59 8.00 -6.10 -14.77
N GLN A 60 6.70 -5.98 -14.52
CA GLN A 60 6.03 -4.70 -14.37
C GLN A 60 4.78 -4.79 -13.48
N TYR A 61 4.30 -3.63 -13.02
CA TYR A 61 2.98 -3.44 -12.44
C TYR A 61 2.39 -2.11 -12.87
N SER A 62 1.08 -2.04 -13.06
CA SER A 62 0.37 -0.85 -13.53
C SER A 62 -0.71 -0.43 -12.54
N PHE A 63 -0.57 0.77 -11.98
CA PHE A 63 -1.62 1.43 -11.23
C PHE A 63 -2.42 2.30 -12.19
N ILE A 64 -3.69 1.97 -12.40
CA ILE A 64 -4.53 2.60 -13.41
C ILE A 64 -5.75 3.22 -12.74
N GLN A 65 -5.95 4.52 -12.95
CA GLN A 65 -7.17 5.16 -12.48
C GLN A 65 -8.37 4.65 -13.28
N GLY A 66 -9.26 3.95 -12.60
CA GLY A 66 -10.46 3.33 -13.17
C GLY A 66 -11.73 3.68 -12.42
N GLY A 67 -12.81 3.00 -12.75
CA GLY A 67 -14.12 3.16 -12.12
C GLY A 67 -14.31 2.37 -10.83
N ASP A 68 -13.42 1.42 -10.55
CA ASP A 68 -13.52 0.52 -9.40
C ASP A 68 -12.86 1.13 -8.16
N GLY A 69 -13.29 0.73 -6.97
CA GLY A 69 -12.73 1.18 -5.69
C GLY A 69 -11.32 0.66 -5.47
N GLY A 70 -11.11 -0.54 -5.87
CA GLY A 70 -9.89 -1.33 -5.99
C GLY A 70 -10.26 -2.60 -6.72
N MET A 71 -9.44 -3.03 -7.67
CA MET A 71 -9.62 -4.29 -8.38
C MET A 71 -8.26 -4.77 -8.87
N GLU A 72 -7.85 -5.90 -8.33
CA GLU A 72 -6.59 -6.55 -8.63
C GLU A 72 -6.69 -7.40 -9.90
N TYR A 73 -5.80 -7.13 -10.83
CA TYR A 73 -5.59 -7.96 -12.02
C TYR A 73 -4.12 -8.41 -12.07
N PRO A 74 -3.80 -9.47 -12.81
CA PRO A 74 -2.40 -9.84 -13.02
C PRO A 74 -1.59 -8.66 -13.58
N MET A 75 -0.58 -8.20 -12.80
CA MET A 75 0.31 -7.09 -13.14
C MET A 75 -0.37 -5.71 -13.33
N ALA A 76 -1.62 -5.54 -12.88
CA ALA A 76 -2.32 -4.28 -12.95
C ALA A 76 -3.39 -4.15 -11.87
N THR A 77 -3.76 -2.94 -11.52
CA THR A 77 -4.95 -2.66 -10.71
C THR A 77 -5.74 -1.50 -11.28
N LEU A 78 -7.06 -1.56 -11.15
CA LEU A 78 -7.94 -0.42 -11.35
C LEU A 78 -8.30 0.16 -9.99
N ILE A 79 -7.92 1.42 -9.74
CA ILE A 79 -8.18 2.13 -8.49
C ILE A 79 -8.84 3.47 -8.76
N HIS A 80 -9.80 3.85 -7.92
CA HIS A 80 -10.52 5.12 -8.07
C HIS A 80 -9.70 6.31 -7.58
N THR A 81 -8.87 6.11 -6.56
CA THR A 81 -8.09 7.15 -5.91
C THR A 81 -6.61 6.76 -5.79
N SER A 82 -5.76 7.76 -5.56
CA SER A 82 -4.33 7.57 -5.25
C SER A 82 -4.07 7.31 -3.75
N SER A 83 -5.04 6.78 -3.02
CA SER A 83 -4.88 6.44 -1.61
C SER A 83 -3.76 5.42 -1.43
N LEU A 84 -2.84 5.72 -0.53
CA LEU A 84 -1.67 4.87 -0.29
C LEU A 84 -2.05 3.46 0.18
N GLY A 85 -3.03 3.35 1.08
CA GLY A 85 -3.54 2.05 1.54
C GLY A 85 -4.04 1.22 0.37
N THR A 86 -4.96 1.76 -0.44
CA THR A 86 -5.49 1.07 -1.63
C THR A 86 -4.37 0.67 -2.60
N VAL A 87 -3.43 1.58 -2.90
CA VAL A 87 -2.30 1.29 -3.80
C VAL A 87 -1.47 0.11 -3.31
N ILE A 88 -1.14 0.07 -2.01
CA ILE A 88 -0.36 -1.02 -1.41
C ILE A 88 -1.19 -2.31 -1.37
N HIS A 89 -2.45 -2.24 -0.95
CA HIS A 89 -3.38 -3.37 -0.86
C HIS A 89 -3.47 -4.11 -2.20
N GLU A 90 -3.88 -3.41 -3.24
CA GLU A 90 -4.06 -3.99 -4.57
C GLU A 90 -2.76 -4.58 -5.14
N TRP A 91 -1.62 -3.94 -4.84
CA TRP A 91 -0.35 -4.49 -5.29
C TRP A 91 0.04 -5.78 -4.55
N LEU A 92 -0.32 -5.90 -3.27
CA LEU A 92 -0.01 -7.07 -2.45
C LEU A 92 -0.81 -8.31 -2.86
N HIS A 93 -1.95 -8.17 -3.53
CA HIS A 93 -2.64 -9.28 -4.19
C HIS A 93 -1.75 -10.01 -5.21
N SER A 94 -0.71 -9.36 -5.73
CA SER A 94 0.29 -10.04 -6.57
C SER A 94 1.02 -11.17 -5.83
N TRP A 95 1.12 -11.12 -4.51
CA TRP A 95 1.70 -12.17 -3.66
C TRP A 95 0.65 -13.14 -3.13
N TYR A 96 -0.40 -12.62 -2.49
CA TYR A 96 -1.31 -13.44 -1.71
C TYR A 96 -2.44 -14.07 -2.50
N GLN A 97 -2.73 -13.60 -3.68
CA GLN A 97 -3.66 -14.25 -4.59
C GLN A 97 -2.90 -14.80 -5.80
N MET A 98 -2.21 -13.96 -6.55
CA MET A 98 -1.70 -14.35 -7.86
C MET A 98 -0.49 -15.28 -7.81
N MET A 99 0.47 -15.03 -6.92
CA MET A 99 1.67 -15.86 -6.80
C MET A 99 1.39 -17.19 -6.07
N LEU A 100 0.54 -17.19 -5.06
CA LEU A 100 0.19 -18.38 -4.30
C LEU A 100 -0.94 -19.20 -4.95
N GLY A 101 -1.74 -18.58 -5.83
CA GLY A 101 -2.84 -19.26 -6.51
C GLY A 101 -3.94 -19.70 -5.56
N THR A 102 -4.26 -18.89 -4.57
CA THR A 102 -5.35 -19.16 -3.62
C THR A 102 -6.69 -19.17 -4.32
N ASN A 103 -7.62 -20.03 -3.85
CA ASN A 103 -8.98 -20.03 -4.36
C ASN A 103 -9.81 -18.97 -3.63
N GLU A 104 -9.80 -17.76 -4.14
CA GLU A 104 -10.48 -16.59 -3.56
C GLU A 104 -12.00 -16.77 -3.45
N SER A 105 -12.59 -17.44 -4.43
CA SER A 105 -14.05 -17.69 -4.45
C SER A 105 -14.51 -18.62 -3.32
N LEU A 106 -13.66 -19.54 -2.85
CA LEU A 106 -13.96 -20.43 -1.74
C LEU A 106 -13.40 -19.95 -0.41
N TYR A 107 -12.28 -19.22 -0.44
CA TYR A 107 -11.56 -18.82 0.76
C TYR A 107 -11.11 -17.34 0.66
N PRO A 108 -12.06 -16.39 0.61
CA PRO A 108 -11.73 -14.95 0.44
C PRO A 108 -10.81 -14.41 1.52
N TRP A 109 -10.82 -15.00 2.72
CA TRP A 109 -9.90 -14.63 3.79
C TRP A 109 -8.41 -14.92 3.48
N MET A 110 -8.13 -15.89 2.59
CA MET A 110 -6.75 -16.20 2.17
C MET A 110 -6.22 -15.15 1.19
N ASP A 111 -7.11 -14.51 0.47
CA ASP A 111 -6.83 -13.42 -0.43
C ASP A 111 -6.84 -12.09 0.33
N GLU A 112 -7.99 -11.63 0.74
CA GLU A 112 -8.20 -10.34 1.39
C GLU A 112 -7.57 -10.23 2.79
N GLY A 113 -7.63 -11.30 3.57
CA GLY A 113 -7.12 -11.29 4.95
C GLY A 113 -5.61 -11.20 5.01
N PHE A 114 -4.89 -11.99 4.21
CA PHE A 114 -3.43 -11.91 4.15
C PHE A 114 -2.95 -10.63 3.46
N THR A 115 -3.65 -10.18 2.44
CA THR A 115 -3.35 -8.92 1.77
C THR A 115 -3.52 -7.73 2.73
N SER A 116 -4.63 -7.68 3.48
CA SER A 116 -4.85 -6.64 4.50
C SER A 116 -3.81 -6.66 5.61
N TYR A 117 -3.39 -7.86 6.06
CA TYR A 117 -2.32 -7.97 7.05
C TYR A 117 -0.98 -7.46 6.50
N ALA A 118 -0.64 -7.82 5.28
CA ALA A 118 0.59 -7.35 4.64
C ALA A 118 0.55 -5.84 4.37
N GLU A 119 -0.60 -5.30 3.96
CA GLU A 119 -0.83 -3.86 3.81
C GLU A 119 -0.53 -3.11 5.11
N ASP A 120 -1.04 -3.58 6.24
CA ASP A 120 -0.78 -2.98 7.56
C ASP A 120 0.72 -2.90 7.85
N LEU A 121 1.47 -3.99 7.61
CA LEU A 121 2.91 -4.03 7.82
C LEU A 121 3.68 -3.07 6.89
N VAL A 122 3.33 -3.05 5.61
CA VAL A 122 3.99 -2.20 4.60
C VAL A 122 3.68 -0.72 4.85
N THR A 123 2.44 -0.40 5.18
CA THR A 123 2.00 0.96 5.47
C THR A 123 2.69 1.50 6.73
N LYS A 124 2.79 0.70 7.79
CA LYS A 124 3.55 1.04 9.00
C LYS A 124 5.04 1.27 8.69
N PHE A 125 5.65 0.39 7.90
CA PHE A 125 7.04 0.57 7.47
C PHE A 125 7.22 1.90 6.73
N TYR A 126 6.35 2.21 5.78
CA TYR A 126 6.41 3.44 5.00
C TYR A 126 6.27 4.69 5.87
N TYR A 127 5.25 4.75 6.74
CA TYR A 127 5.04 5.91 7.61
C TYR A 127 6.15 6.08 8.64
N LYS A 128 6.61 5.00 9.25
CA LYS A 128 7.74 5.05 10.19
C LYS A 128 8.99 5.62 9.52
N ARG A 129 9.28 5.20 8.29
CA ARG A 129 10.42 5.69 7.52
C ARG A 129 10.25 7.17 7.15
N SER A 130 9.07 7.58 6.70
CA SER A 130 8.77 8.97 6.34
C SER A 130 8.87 9.89 7.56
N SER A 131 8.31 9.49 8.70
CA SER A 131 8.40 10.25 9.95
C SER A 131 9.83 10.38 10.45
N LEU A 132 10.63 9.31 10.35
CA LEU A 132 12.05 9.35 10.70
C LEU A 132 12.86 10.27 9.77
N GLN A 133 12.50 10.34 8.49
CA GLN A 133 13.18 11.25 7.55
C GLN A 133 12.82 12.69 7.83
N GLU A 134 11.56 13.01 8.02
CA GLU A 134 11.09 14.35 8.41
C GLU A 134 11.73 14.81 9.72
N TYR A 135 11.84 13.92 10.69
CA TYR A 135 12.51 14.17 11.95
C TYR A 135 14.00 14.47 11.76
N ARG A 136 14.72 13.67 10.96
CA ARG A 136 16.15 13.93 10.68
C ARG A 136 16.35 15.27 10.02
N ASP A 137 15.48 15.68 9.10
CA ASP A 137 15.55 16.95 8.42
C ASP A 137 15.22 18.11 9.36
N THR A 138 14.29 17.90 10.28
CA THR A 138 13.97 18.88 11.33
C THR A 138 15.14 19.05 12.31
N LEU A 139 15.81 17.95 12.71
CA LEU A 139 16.97 18.01 13.60
C LEU A 139 18.17 18.72 12.98
N LYS A 140 18.40 18.60 11.68
CA LYS A 140 19.45 19.36 10.99
C LYS A 140 19.26 20.87 11.16
N ASN A 141 17.99 21.31 11.21
CA ASN A 141 17.63 22.71 11.30
C ASN A 141 17.42 23.20 12.74
N ARG A 142 17.19 22.29 13.72
CA ARG A 142 16.93 22.59 15.13
C ARG A 142 17.48 21.49 16.04
N PRO A 143 18.80 21.39 16.26
CA PRO A 143 19.43 20.26 16.95
C PRO A 143 19.06 20.11 18.44
N ASP A 144 18.54 21.16 19.08
CA ASP A 144 18.28 21.19 20.54
C ASP A 144 16.83 20.81 20.93
N ASN A 145 16.03 20.32 19.99
CA ASN A 145 14.63 20.00 20.30
C ASN A 145 14.49 18.61 20.96
N LYS A 146 14.53 18.61 22.31
CA LYS A 146 14.41 17.42 23.16
C LYS A 146 13.11 16.65 22.94
N THR A 147 11.99 17.36 22.73
CA THR A 147 10.65 16.77 22.51
C THR A 147 10.59 15.91 21.23
N LEU A 148 11.29 16.36 20.18
CA LEU A 148 11.37 15.58 18.94
C LEU A 148 12.23 14.31 19.10
N LYS A 149 13.27 14.32 19.95
CA LYS A 149 14.06 13.12 20.27
C LYS A 149 13.23 12.09 21.01
N GLU A 150 12.45 12.53 22.00
CA GLU A 150 11.55 11.68 22.78
C GLU A 150 10.44 11.07 21.91
N LEU A 151 9.89 11.82 20.96
CA LEU A 151 8.86 11.33 20.00
C LEU A 151 9.38 10.21 19.10
N VAL A 152 10.65 10.26 18.68
CA VAL A 152 11.24 9.21 17.82
C VAL A 152 11.60 7.96 18.61
N GLU A 153 11.99 8.07 19.86
CA GLU A 153 12.23 6.92 20.72
C GLU A 153 10.94 6.18 21.08
N HIS A 154 9.79 6.87 21.01
CA HIS A 154 8.45 6.32 21.25
C HIS A 154 7.67 6.09 19.94
N VAL A 155 8.30 6.17 18.78
CA VAL A 155 7.63 5.93 17.51
C VAL A 155 7.17 4.49 17.43
N LEU A 156 5.93 4.39 17.83
CA LEU A 156 4.92 3.38 17.57
C LEU A 156 5.36 1.95 17.93
N PRO A 157 4.92 1.45 19.07
CA PRO A 157 4.77 0.02 19.26
C PRO A 157 4.00 -0.54 18.05
N GLU A 158 4.19 -1.81 17.75
CA GLU A 158 3.37 -2.52 16.76
C GLU A 158 1.90 -2.40 17.17
N ASP A 159 1.25 -1.38 16.65
CA ASP A 159 -0.14 -1.07 17.00
C ASP A 159 -1.06 -1.69 15.94
N HIS A 160 -1.64 -2.82 16.30
CA HIS A 160 -2.68 -3.49 15.52
C HIS A 160 -4.10 -3.05 15.96
N SER A 161 -4.23 -1.91 16.63
CA SER A 161 -5.49 -1.42 17.20
C SER A 161 -6.60 -1.32 16.16
N GLY A 162 -6.29 -0.95 14.93
CA GLY A 162 -7.27 -0.89 13.84
C GLY A 162 -7.90 -2.25 13.54
N ALA A 163 -7.09 -3.29 13.39
CA ALA A 163 -7.55 -4.65 13.15
C ALA A 163 -8.34 -5.20 14.36
N TYR A 164 -7.83 -5.01 15.57
CA TYR A 164 -8.53 -5.44 16.78
C TYR A 164 -9.86 -4.72 16.98
N ASN A 165 -9.92 -3.42 16.76
CA ASN A 165 -11.16 -2.66 16.89
C ASN A 165 -12.21 -3.10 15.86
N SER A 166 -11.80 -3.40 14.63
CA SER A 166 -12.70 -3.93 13.60
C SER A 166 -13.24 -5.29 13.97
N TYR A 167 -12.38 -6.20 14.45
CA TYR A 167 -12.78 -7.52 14.93
C TYR A 167 -13.73 -7.43 16.15
N PHE A 168 -13.43 -6.60 17.14
CA PHE A 168 -14.32 -6.43 18.29
C PHE A 168 -15.70 -5.88 17.91
N ARG A 169 -15.78 -4.95 16.96
CA ARG A 169 -17.07 -4.47 16.44
C ARG A 169 -17.85 -5.59 15.76
N LEU A 170 -17.18 -6.43 14.96
CA LEU A 170 -17.80 -7.59 14.32
C LEU A 170 -18.37 -8.56 15.36
N VAL A 171 -17.59 -8.95 16.35
CA VAL A 171 -18.01 -9.85 17.45
C VAL A 171 -19.19 -9.23 18.22
N GLN A 172 -19.11 -7.95 18.56
CA GLN A 172 -20.20 -7.25 19.30
C GLN A 172 -21.49 -7.13 18.47
N SER A 173 -21.40 -7.10 17.16
CA SER A 173 -22.58 -7.05 16.28
C SER A 173 -23.33 -8.38 16.21
N GLY A 174 -22.73 -9.49 16.64
CA GLY A 174 -23.25 -10.84 16.49
C GLY A 174 -23.33 -11.34 15.03
N GLN A 175 -22.61 -10.67 14.13
CA GLN A 175 -22.52 -11.01 12.70
C GLN A 175 -21.24 -11.78 12.35
N GLU A 176 -20.56 -12.28 13.38
CA GLU A 176 -19.36 -13.09 13.16
C GLU A 176 -19.72 -14.41 12.46
N GLU A 177 -19.06 -14.70 11.38
CA GLU A 177 -19.22 -15.92 10.60
C GLU A 177 -17.92 -16.74 10.58
N ALA A 178 -18.04 -18.03 10.30
CA ALA A 178 -16.86 -18.88 10.15
C ALA A 178 -16.02 -18.43 8.94
N LEU A 179 -14.69 -18.52 9.02
CA LEU A 179 -13.77 -18.18 7.93
C LEU A 179 -14.03 -18.97 6.62
N THR A 180 -14.76 -20.06 6.70
CA THR A 180 -15.14 -20.90 5.56
C THR A 180 -16.51 -20.56 5.00
N THR A 181 -17.19 -19.55 5.52
CA THR A 181 -18.48 -19.10 4.99
C THR A 181 -18.24 -18.42 3.63
N HIS A 182 -19.01 -18.83 2.64
CA HIS A 182 -18.97 -18.19 1.32
C HIS A 182 -19.64 -16.82 1.37
N SER A 183 -19.01 -15.85 0.76
CA SER A 183 -19.55 -14.50 0.57
C SER A 183 -20.65 -14.46 -0.47
#